data_d28f6444dcbd0418f941f4823d8866e0
#
_entry.id   d28f6444dcbd0418f941f4823d8866e0
#
_cell.length_a   1.000
_cell.length_b   1.000
_cell.length_c   1.000
_cell.angle_alpha   90.00
_cell.angle_beta   90.00
_cell.angle_gamma   90.00
#
_symmetry.space_group_name_H-M   'P 1'
#
loop_
_entity.id
_entity.type
_entity.pdbx_description
1 polymer ?
#
loop_
_entity_poly.entity_id
_entity_poly.type
_entity_poly.pdbx_seq_one_letter_code
_entity_poly.pdbx_strand_id
1 'polypeptide(L)'
;MAIVGGGLTGCATAYALAMTGARTVILEGARIGQGRAGRSAGLLLPDPGPSFRDLTQAHGLRAARSVFQSWRRATLDAAALVRRLGIRCGLEPQD
;
A
#
# COMPACT_ATOMS: atom_id res chain seq x y z
N MET A 1 2.43 -11.43 -17.66
CA MET A 1 3.37 -11.12 -16.56
C MET A 1 2.92 -11.90 -15.32
N ALA A 2 3.86 -12.51 -14.60
CA ALA A 2 3.55 -13.27 -13.38
C ALA A 2 3.97 -12.46 -12.14
N ILE A 3 3.11 -12.44 -11.13
CA ILE A 3 3.33 -11.80 -9.84
C ILE A 3 3.32 -12.91 -8.79
N VAL A 4 4.38 -13.01 -8.01
CA VAL A 4 4.51 -14.00 -6.96
C VAL A 4 4.06 -13.39 -5.62
N GLY A 5 3.03 -13.99 -5.04
CA GLY A 5 2.42 -13.55 -3.79
C GLY A 5 1.12 -12.78 -3.97
N GLY A 6 0.04 -13.28 -3.37
CA GLY A 6 -1.31 -12.71 -3.39
C GLY A 6 -1.64 -11.87 -2.16
N GLY A 7 -0.65 -11.19 -1.59
CA GLY A 7 -0.85 -10.19 -0.53
C GLY A 7 -1.28 -8.83 -1.09
N LEU A 8 -1.34 -7.82 -0.22
CA LEU A 8 -1.76 -6.46 -0.60
C LEU A 8 -0.93 -5.91 -1.76
N THR A 9 0.40 -6.02 -1.68
CA THR A 9 1.31 -5.51 -2.72
C THR A 9 1.12 -6.23 -4.04
N GLY A 10 1.03 -7.56 -4.03
CA GLY A 10 0.83 -8.35 -5.25
C GLY A 10 -0.49 -8.05 -5.93
N CYS A 11 -1.56 -7.94 -5.16
CA CYS A 11 -2.89 -7.60 -5.68
C CYS A 11 -2.92 -6.16 -6.24
N ALA A 12 -2.34 -5.19 -5.54
CA ALA A 12 -2.26 -3.81 -6.01
C ALA A 12 -1.42 -3.68 -7.30
N THR A 13 -0.31 -4.42 -7.38
CA THR A 13 0.54 -4.48 -8.57
C THR A 13 -0.21 -5.10 -9.75
N ALA A 14 -0.90 -6.22 -9.53
CA ALA A 14 -1.70 -6.87 -10.57
C ALA A 14 -2.79 -5.94 -11.09
N TYR A 15 -3.48 -5.26 -10.19
CA TYR A 15 -4.50 -4.29 -10.55
C TYR A 15 -3.93 -3.15 -11.41
N ALA A 16 -2.83 -2.53 -10.95
CA ALA A 16 -2.19 -1.43 -11.68
C ALA A 16 -1.74 -1.85 -13.09
N LEU A 17 -1.16 -3.04 -13.22
CA LEU A 17 -0.75 -3.58 -14.51
C LEU A 17 -1.95 -3.92 -15.42
N ALA A 18 -3.00 -4.50 -14.86
CA ALA A 18 -4.21 -4.80 -15.60
C ALA A 18 -4.87 -3.52 -16.17
N MET A 19 -4.82 -2.41 -15.43
CA MET A 19 -5.32 -1.12 -15.90
C MET A 19 -4.53 -0.56 -17.09
N THR A 20 -3.29 -1.03 -17.32
CA THR A 20 -2.52 -0.70 -18.54
C THR A 20 -2.79 -1.64 -19.71
N GLY A 21 -3.72 -2.60 -19.55
CA GLY A 21 -4.00 -3.64 -20.56
C GLY A 21 -3.04 -4.83 -20.51
N ALA A 22 -2.11 -4.89 -19.54
CA ALA A 22 -1.20 -6.00 -19.40
C ALA A 22 -1.91 -7.26 -18.87
N ARG A 23 -1.66 -8.40 -19.51
CA ARG A 23 -2.15 -9.70 -19.01
C ARG A 23 -1.28 -10.12 -17.82
N THR A 24 -1.91 -10.25 -16.66
CA THR A 24 -1.23 -10.60 -15.40
C THR A 24 -1.83 -11.86 -14.80
N VAL A 25 -1.00 -12.60 -14.06
CA VAL A 25 -1.41 -13.73 -13.23
C VAL A 25 -0.73 -13.61 -11.88
N ILE A 26 -1.48 -13.89 -10.81
CA ILE A 26 -0.95 -13.94 -9.44
C ILE A 26 -0.72 -15.42 -9.09
N LEU A 27 0.48 -15.73 -8.65
CA LEU A 27 0.85 -17.04 -8.12
C LEU A 27 0.91 -16.94 -6.60
N GLU A 28 -0.02 -17.61 -5.92
CA GLU A 28 -0.13 -17.61 -4.46
C GLU A 28 -0.03 -19.06 -3.94
N GLY A 29 0.84 -19.28 -2.93
CA GLY A 29 1.10 -20.61 -2.38
C GLY A 29 0.03 -21.12 -1.41
N ALA A 30 -0.85 -20.24 -0.90
CA ALA A 30 -1.92 -20.61 0.03
C ALA A 30 -3.26 -20.02 -0.46
N ARG A 31 -3.66 -18.89 0.11
CA ARG A 31 -4.85 -18.14 -0.30
C ARG A 31 -4.55 -16.66 -0.40
N ILE A 32 -5.15 -16.01 -1.39
CA ILE A 32 -5.05 -14.55 -1.55
C ILE A 32 -5.53 -13.85 -0.27
N GLY A 33 -4.72 -12.92 0.21
CA GLY A 33 -5.03 -12.11 1.40
C GLY A 33 -4.77 -12.79 2.75
N GLN A 34 -4.42 -14.07 2.80
CA GLN A 34 -4.18 -14.79 4.08
C GLN A 34 -2.81 -14.58 4.70
N GLY A 35 -1.89 -13.92 4.02
CA GLY A 35 -0.56 -13.62 4.52
C GLY A 35 -0.55 -12.53 5.60
N ARG A 36 0.54 -11.77 5.68
CA ARG A 36 0.69 -10.66 6.63
C ARG A 36 -0.41 -9.60 6.51
N ALA A 37 -0.88 -9.33 5.31
CA ALA A 37 -1.95 -8.37 5.06
C ALA A 37 -3.26 -8.76 5.78
N GLY A 38 -3.62 -10.04 5.81
CA GLY A 38 -4.81 -10.53 6.51
C GLY A 38 -4.71 -10.52 8.04
N ARG A 39 -3.51 -10.28 8.58
CA ARG A 39 -3.23 -10.16 10.02
C ARG A 39 -2.93 -8.71 10.43
N SER A 40 -3.09 -7.76 9.53
CA SER A 40 -2.91 -6.34 9.79
C SER A 40 -3.96 -5.81 10.77
N ALA A 41 -3.59 -4.79 11.53
CA ALA A 41 -4.53 -4.06 12.40
C ALA A 41 -5.59 -3.26 11.61
N GLY A 42 -5.50 -3.22 10.30
CA GLY A 42 -6.44 -2.48 9.44
C GLY A 42 -6.27 -0.96 9.50
N LEU A 43 -5.14 -0.48 10.01
CA LEU A 43 -4.86 0.95 10.08
C LEU A 43 -4.17 1.42 8.79
N LEU A 44 -4.69 2.50 8.22
CA LEU A 44 -4.11 3.20 7.09
C LEU A 44 -3.57 4.55 7.57
N LEU A 45 -2.30 4.58 7.94
CA LEU A 45 -1.65 5.74 8.55
C LEU A 45 -0.68 6.42 7.57
N PRO A 46 -0.61 7.76 7.55
CA PRO A 46 0.39 8.50 6.79
C PRO A 46 1.74 8.57 7.54
N ASP A 47 2.11 7.49 8.20
CA ASP A 47 3.29 7.39 9.06
C ASP A 47 4.27 6.34 8.52
N PRO A 48 5.47 6.73 8.09
CA PRO A 48 6.49 5.79 7.61
C PRO A 48 7.17 4.98 8.73
N GLY A 49 6.84 5.22 10.00
CA GLY A 49 7.44 4.59 11.19
C GLY A 49 8.59 5.38 11.78
N PRO A 50 9.74 5.58 11.10
CA PRO A 50 10.81 6.42 11.62
C PRO A 50 10.39 7.89 11.72
N SER A 51 10.83 8.58 12.78
CA SER A 51 10.53 10.00 12.91
C SER A 51 11.18 10.84 11.82
N PHE A 52 10.60 12.01 11.52
CA PHE A 52 11.16 12.94 10.55
C PHE A 52 12.60 13.33 10.92
N ARG A 53 12.88 13.49 12.22
CA ARG A 53 14.20 13.79 12.75
C ARG A 53 15.19 12.67 12.45
N ASP A 54 14.81 11.41 12.73
CA ASP A 54 15.69 10.26 12.50
C ASP A 54 16.03 10.09 11.02
N LEU A 55 15.01 10.24 10.16
CA LEU A 55 15.22 10.22 8.71
C LEU A 55 16.11 11.36 8.23
N THR A 56 15.96 12.55 8.81
CA THR A 56 16.79 13.70 8.47
C THR A 56 18.26 13.47 8.89
N GLN A 57 18.49 12.92 10.07
CA GLN A 57 19.82 12.60 10.55
C GLN A 57 20.50 11.51 9.73
N ALA A 58 19.75 10.47 9.37
CA ALA A 58 20.29 9.32 8.62
C ALA A 58 20.49 9.59 7.13
N HIS A 59 19.58 10.36 6.49
CA HIS A 59 19.50 10.47 5.03
C HIS A 59 19.40 11.90 4.51
N GLY A 60 19.40 12.89 5.39
CA GLY A 60 19.27 14.31 5.06
C GLY A 60 17.83 14.78 4.88
N LEU A 61 17.65 16.10 4.94
CA LEU A 61 16.33 16.76 4.93
C LEU A 61 15.52 16.47 3.65
N ARG A 62 16.19 16.42 2.51
CA ARG A 62 15.54 16.18 1.21
C ARG A 62 14.91 14.78 1.16
N ALA A 63 15.65 13.77 1.60
CA ALA A 63 15.16 12.39 1.65
C ALA A 63 14.02 12.24 2.66
N ALA A 64 14.16 12.81 3.86
CA ALA A 64 13.11 12.79 4.87
C ALA A 64 11.79 13.39 4.37
N ARG A 65 11.85 14.57 3.73
CA ARG A 65 10.67 15.20 3.10
C ARG A 65 10.04 14.31 2.03
N SER A 66 10.85 13.72 1.15
CA SER A 66 10.38 12.84 0.09
C SER A 66 9.65 11.62 0.66
N VAL A 67 10.21 10.99 1.69
CA VAL A 67 9.59 9.82 2.36
C VAL A 67 8.23 10.19 2.95
N PHE A 68 8.15 11.28 3.73
CA PHE A 68 6.88 11.69 4.36
C PHE A 68 5.82 12.09 3.33
N GLN A 69 6.20 12.82 2.29
CA GLN A 69 5.28 13.20 1.22
C GLN A 69 4.76 11.98 0.45
N SER A 70 5.64 11.04 0.11
CA SER A 70 5.28 9.82 -0.59
C SER A 70 4.35 8.94 0.24
N TRP A 71 4.62 8.82 1.54
CA TRP A 71 3.79 8.03 2.46
C TRP A 71 2.38 8.62 2.62
N ARG A 72 2.32 9.94 2.84
CA ARG A 72 1.03 10.66 2.88
C ARG A 72 0.25 10.47 1.59
N ARG A 73 0.91 10.61 0.45
CA ARG A 73 0.28 10.43 -0.85
C ARG A 73 -0.25 9.01 -1.03
N ALA A 74 0.58 8.01 -0.70
CA ALA A 74 0.19 6.60 -0.80
C ALA A 74 -1.03 6.27 0.08
N THR A 75 -1.11 6.83 1.29
CA THR A 75 -2.27 6.67 2.18
C THR A 75 -3.55 7.22 1.56
N LEU A 76 -3.49 8.43 1.00
CA LEU A 76 -4.64 9.05 0.34
C LEU A 76 -5.06 8.27 -0.92
N ASP A 77 -4.10 7.85 -1.72
CA ASP A 77 -4.35 7.09 -2.95
C ASP A 77 -4.94 5.70 -2.63
N ALA A 78 -4.48 5.04 -1.57
CA ALA A 78 -5.03 3.77 -1.11
C ALA A 78 -6.49 3.93 -0.65
N ALA A 79 -6.80 4.94 0.16
CA ALA A 79 -8.16 5.23 0.57
C ALA A 79 -9.08 5.55 -0.61
N ALA A 80 -8.60 6.33 -1.57
CA ALA A 80 -9.33 6.66 -2.79
C ALA A 80 -9.58 5.41 -3.64
N LEU A 81 -8.60 4.51 -3.76
CA LEU A 81 -8.72 3.25 -4.50
C LEU A 81 -9.78 2.34 -3.88
N VAL A 82 -9.75 2.17 -2.56
CA VAL A 82 -10.75 1.36 -1.83
C VAL A 82 -12.16 1.87 -2.11
N ARG A 83 -12.38 3.18 -2.04
CA ARG A 83 -13.69 3.79 -2.32
C ARG A 83 -14.10 3.63 -3.78
N ARG A 84 -13.19 3.89 -4.72
CA ARG A 84 -13.44 3.78 -6.16
C ARG A 84 -13.81 2.36 -6.58
N LEU A 85 -13.18 1.35 -5.98
CA LEU A 85 -13.48 -0.05 -6.25
C LEU A 85 -14.70 -0.57 -5.49
N GLY A 86 -15.29 0.22 -4.61
CA GLY A 86 -16.44 -0.19 -3.79
C GLY A 86 -16.11 -1.32 -2.82
N ILE A 87 -14.85 -1.40 -2.34
CA ILE A 87 -14.42 -2.45 -1.41
C ILE A 87 -15.09 -2.20 -0.04
N ARG A 88 -15.95 -3.12 0.37
CA ARG A 88 -16.66 -3.05 1.65
C ARG A 88 -15.75 -3.57 2.78
N CYS A 89 -14.86 -2.74 3.26
CA CYS A 89 -13.92 -3.07 4.33
C CYS A 89 -14.09 -2.21 5.60
N GLY A 90 -15.18 -1.43 5.70
CA GLY A 90 -15.40 -0.56 6.86
C GLY A 90 -14.34 0.55 6.96
N LEU A 91 -13.89 1.11 5.83
CA LEU A 91 -12.93 2.21 5.82
C LEU A 91 -13.59 3.48 6.37
N GLU A 92 -13.21 3.85 7.59
CA GLU A 92 -13.70 5.05 8.27
C GLU A 92 -12.55 6.06 8.43
N PRO A 93 -12.79 7.37 8.18
CA PRO A 93 -11.82 8.39 8.53
C PRO A 93 -11.69 8.47 10.05
N GLN A 94 -10.48 8.58 10.54
CA GLN A 94 -10.20 8.89 11.95
C GLN A 94 -9.81 10.37 12.02
N ASP A 95 -10.46 11.09 12.89
CA ASP A 95 -10.16 12.51 13.19
C ASP A 95 -8.92 12.63 14.07
#